data_d84d3f8217c6b434aede198d9c07a51e
#
_entry.id   d84d3f8217c6b434aede198d9c07a51e
#
_cell.length_a   1.000
_cell.length_b   1.000
_cell.length_c   1.000
_cell.angle_alpha   90.00
_cell.angle_beta   90.00
_cell.angle_gamma   90.00
#
_symmetry.space_group_name_H-M   'P 1'
#
loop_
_entity.id
_entity.type
_entity.pdbx_description
1 polymer ?
#
loop_
_entity_poly.entity_id
_entity_poly.type
_entity_poly.pdbx_seq_one_letter_code
_entity_poly.pdbx_strand_id
1 'polypeptide(L)'
;MHDQARNFTLFLKAAFPDSFSRKTVLDVGSGDINGTNRFLFDDCEYHGNDVIAAPNVTVVSRTKDLMFADNTFDTIISTECFQHDPQYGESLRKIYAMLKPNGLFCFSCASTGRHEHGTRRTSPHDSYGTIGGLEDMSDYYQNLTTRDIDRVQNLDHVFCAWKSFYNAHSCDLYFFGLKKGNLELPTYQNPFVIEETIRYGGV
;
A
#
# COMPACT_ATOMS: atom_id res chain seq x y z
N MET A 1 1.93 -9.06 -8.27
CA MET A 1 2.09 -9.27 -6.80
C MET A 1 2.69 -10.65 -6.56
N HIS A 2 3.86 -10.74 -5.92
CA HIS A 2 4.52 -12.00 -5.59
C HIS A 2 3.97 -12.63 -4.29
N ASP A 3 4.34 -13.88 -4.02
CA ASP A 3 3.75 -14.65 -2.90
C ASP A 3 3.94 -14.01 -1.53
N GLN A 4 5.09 -13.39 -1.26
CA GLN A 4 5.36 -12.75 0.01
C GLN A 4 4.44 -11.53 0.25
N ALA A 5 4.23 -10.69 -0.78
CA ALA A 5 3.29 -9.57 -0.69
C ALA A 5 1.85 -10.06 -0.51
N ARG A 6 1.47 -11.13 -1.22
CA ARG A 6 0.16 -11.77 -1.04
C ARG A 6 -0.03 -12.33 0.37
N ASN A 7 0.96 -13.00 0.92
CA ASN A 7 0.90 -13.55 2.28
C ASN A 7 0.76 -12.43 3.32
N PHE A 8 1.46 -11.31 3.11
CA PHE A 8 1.31 -10.13 3.96
C PHE A 8 -0.13 -9.59 3.93
N THR A 9 -0.74 -9.46 2.74
CA THR A 9 -2.12 -8.95 2.65
C THR A 9 -3.14 -9.91 3.25
N LEU A 10 -2.95 -11.22 3.12
CA LEU A 10 -3.78 -12.24 3.79
C LEU A 10 -3.63 -12.18 5.31
N PHE A 11 -2.41 -11.97 5.81
CA PHE A 11 -2.16 -11.73 7.23
C PHE A 11 -2.95 -10.52 7.72
N LEU A 12 -2.92 -9.40 6.99
CA LEU A 12 -3.66 -8.20 7.37
C LEU A 12 -5.17 -8.44 7.40
N LYS A 13 -5.72 -9.18 6.43
CA LYS A 13 -7.14 -9.56 6.44
C LYS A 13 -7.48 -10.40 7.68
N ALA A 14 -6.62 -11.31 8.09
CA ALA A 14 -6.82 -12.11 9.30
C ALA A 14 -6.71 -11.27 10.59
N ALA A 15 -5.77 -10.31 10.62
CA ALA A 15 -5.53 -9.46 11.80
C ALA A 15 -6.60 -8.34 11.96
N PHE A 16 -7.12 -7.83 10.85
CA PHE A 16 -8.08 -6.71 10.81
C PHE A 16 -9.31 -7.05 9.96
N PRO A 17 -10.06 -8.13 10.24
CA PRO A 17 -11.12 -8.62 9.35
C PRO A 17 -12.18 -7.57 9.03
N ASP A 18 -12.51 -6.71 9.99
CA ASP A 18 -13.49 -5.64 9.80
C ASP A 18 -13.07 -4.59 8.77
N SER A 19 -11.77 -4.42 8.52
CA SER A 19 -11.24 -3.49 7.53
C SER A 19 -11.39 -4.00 6.10
N PHE A 20 -11.74 -5.28 5.92
CA PHE A 20 -11.85 -5.93 4.61
C PHE A 20 -13.28 -6.34 4.25
N SER A 21 -14.28 -5.95 5.04
CA SER A 21 -15.69 -6.30 4.79
C SER A 21 -16.59 -5.08 4.97
N ARG A 22 -17.45 -4.83 3.97
CA ARG A 22 -18.43 -3.70 3.95
C ARG A 22 -17.79 -2.35 4.20
N LYS A 23 -16.71 -2.06 3.50
CA LYS A 23 -15.91 -0.81 3.59
C LYS A 23 -15.84 -0.10 2.24
N THR A 24 -15.54 1.20 2.30
CA THR A 24 -15.08 1.97 1.15
C THR A 24 -13.56 1.85 1.07
N VAL A 25 -13.05 1.31 -0.04
CA VAL A 25 -11.65 0.90 -0.20
C VAL A 25 -11.00 1.61 -1.38
N LEU A 26 -9.76 2.03 -1.20
CA LEU A 26 -8.88 2.45 -2.28
C LEU A 26 -7.70 1.49 -2.38
N ASP A 27 -7.48 0.94 -3.58
CA ASP A 27 -6.28 0.17 -3.94
C ASP A 27 -5.41 1.02 -4.86
N VAL A 28 -4.24 1.42 -4.38
CA VAL A 28 -3.29 2.30 -5.07
C VAL A 28 -2.26 1.49 -5.82
N GLY A 29 -2.11 1.74 -7.13
CA GLY A 29 -1.34 0.87 -8.01
C GLY A 29 -2.07 -0.44 -8.25
N SER A 30 -3.38 -0.36 -8.51
CA SER A 30 -4.28 -1.52 -8.53
C SER A 30 -4.25 -2.31 -9.82
N GLY A 31 -3.57 -1.82 -10.84
CA GLY A 31 -3.52 -2.47 -12.14
C GLY A 31 -3.00 -3.90 -12.05
N ASP A 32 -3.74 -4.85 -12.63
CA ASP A 32 -3.43 -6.28 -12.56
C ASP A 32 -2.36 -6.66 -13.60
N ILE A 33 -1.09 -6.58 -13.20
CA ILE A 33 0.05 -7.11 -13.97
C ILE A 33 0.22 -8.61 -13.67
N ASN A 34 0.23 -8.96 -12.38
CA ASN A 34 0.51 -10.32 -11.90
C ASN A 34 -0.24 -10.64 -10.60
N GLY A 35 -1.46 -10.15 -10.47
CA GLY A 35 -2.35 -10.34 -9.32
C GLY A 35 -2.88 -9.02 -8.76
N THR A 36 -4.00 -9.08 -8.08
CA THR A 36 -4.75 -7.94 -7.54
C THR A 36 -5.09 -8.16 -6.08
N ASN A 37 -5.31 -7.08 -5.32
CA ASN A 37 -5.80 -7.14 -3.93
C ASN A 37 -7.32 -7.32 -3.84
N ARG A 38 -8.05 -7.23 -4.94
CA ARG A 38 -9.53 -7.23 -4.93
C ARG A 38 -10.13 -8.45 -4.24
N PHE A 39 -9.47 -9.61 -4.31
CA PHE A 39 -9.94 -10.84 -3.66
C PHE A 39 -9.99 -10.77 -2.13
N LEU A 40 -9.35 -9.77 -1.53
CA LEU A 40 -9.34 -9.59 -0.07
C LEU A 40 -10.65 -9.00 0.45
N PHE A 41 -11.39 -8.27 -0.39
CA PHE A 41 -12.48 -7.39 0.03
C PHE A 41 -13.85 -8.03 -0.25
N ASP A 42 -14.62 -8.20 0.83
CA ASP A 42 -15.94 -8.81 0.81
C ASP A 42 -17.03 -7.72 0.94
N ASP A 43 -17.91 -7.60 -0.07
CA ASP A 43 -19.02 -6.65 -0.10
C ASP A 43 -18.57 -5.19 0.16
N CYS A 44 -17.47 -4.77 -0.48
CA CYS A 44 -16.86 -3.45 -0.34
C CYS A 44 -17.12 -2.57 -1.56
N GLU A 45 -17.27 -1.26 -1.33
CA GLU A 45 -17.16 -0.25 -2.38
C GLU A 45 -15.67 -0.09 -2.72
N TYR A 46 -15.25 -0.68 -3.84
CA TYR A 46 -13.84 -0.78 -4.20
C TYR A 46 -13.46 0.16 -5.33
N HIS A 47 -12.49 1.03 -5.10
CA HIS A 47 -11.87 1.93 -6.06
C HIS A 47 -10.43 1.49 -6.32
N GLY A 48 -10.15 1.05 -7.55
CA GLY A 48 -8.80 0.73 -8.00
C GLY A 48 -8.19 1.93 -8.73
N ASN A 49 -7.06 2.43 -8.28
CA ASN A 49 -6.35 3.56 -8.88
C ASN A 49 -5.05 3.11 -9.54
N ASP A 50 -4.82 3.55 -10.76
CA ASP A 50 -3.52 3.49 -11.42
C ASP A 50 -3.34 4.63 -12.43
N VAL A 51 -2.15 4.79 -12.98
CA VAL A 51 -1.79 5.90 -13.88
C VAL A 51 -2.29 5.72 -15.31
N ILE A 52 -2.67 4.51 -15.71
CA ILE A 52 -3.32 4.21 -16.99
C ILE A 52 -4.51 3.26 -16.80
N ALA A 53 -5.37 3.18 -17.82
CA ALA A 53 -6.45 2.20 -17.85
C ALA A 53 -5.89 0.78 -17.99
N ALA A 54 -6.28 -0.10 -17.08
CA ALA A 54 -5.83 -1.49 -17.01
C ALA A 54 -6.89 -2.35 -16.31
N PRO A 55 -6.80 -3.67 -16.35
CA PRO A 55 -7.64 -4.53 -15.53
C PRO A 55 -7.58 -4.12 -14.06
N ASN A 56 -8.73 -4.13 -13.37
CA ASN A 56 -8.91 -3.72 -11.97
C ASN A 56 -8.79 -2.20 -11.68
N VAL A 57 -8.46 -1.36 -12.68
CA VAL A 57 -8.42 0.10 -12.52
C VAL A 57 -9.79 0.71 -12.79
N THR A 58 -10.34 1.41 -11.81
CA THR A 58 -11.61 2.15 -11.92
C THR A 58 -11.39 3.66 -11.96
N VAL A 59 -10.23 4.13 -11.49
CA VAL A 59 -9.85 5.55 -11.46
C VAL A 59 -8.45 5.71 -12.05
N VAL A 60 -8.38 6.30 -13.24
CA VAL A 60 -7.11 6.61 -13.91
C VAL A 60 -6.64 7.99 -13.48
N SER A 61 -5.60 8.02 -12.65
CA SER A 61 -4.98 9.26 -12.14
C SER A 61 -3.65 8.93 -11.46
N ARG A 62 -2.75 9.89 -11.35
CA ARG A 62 -1.68 9.80 -10.35
C ARG A 62 -2.30 9.84 -8.95
N THR A 63 -1.75 9.08 -8.02
CA THR A 63 -2.30 9.00 -6.66
C THR A 63 -2.35 10.37 -5.97
N LYS A 64 -1.33 11.20 -6.16
CA LYS A 64 -1.28 12.57 -5.62
C LYS A 64 -2.39 13.48 -6.13
N ASP A 65 -2.92 13.21 -7.33
CA ASP A 65 -3.91 14.04 -8.03
C ASP A 65 -5.35 13.50 -7.89
N LEU A 66 -5.56 12.47 -7.07
CA LEU A 66 -6.89 11.90 -6.81
C LEU A 66 -7.84 12.96 -6.23
N MET A 67 -9.05 13.04 -6.77
CA MET A 67 -10.04 14.06 -6.43
C MET A 67 -11.02 13.64 -5.33
N PHE A 68 -10.73 12.55 -4.60
CA PHE A 68 -11.55 12.18 -3.44
C PHE A 68 -11.38 13.17 -2.28
N ALA A 69 -12.46 13.34 -1.53
CA ALA A 69 -12.45 14.16 -0.33
C ALA A 69 -11.59 13.54 0.79
N ASP A 70 -11.20 14.36 1.74
CA ASP A 70 -10.55 13.87 2.95
C ASP A 70 -11.49 12.93 3.72
N ASN A 71 -10.91 11.96 4.41
CA ASN A 71 -11.64 10.97 5.22
C ASN A 71 -12.72 10.19 4.43
N THR A 72 -12.43 9.81 3.19
CA THR A 72 -13.33 9.04 2.33
C THR A 72 -13.22 7.54 2.57
N PHE A 73 -12.01 7.01 2.72
CA PHE A 73 -11.76 5.57 2.71
C PHE A 73 -11.59 4.98 4.10
N ASP A 74 -12.24 3.85 4.33
CA ASP A 74 -12.05 3.05 5.54
C ASP A 74 -10.73 2.27 5.49
N THR A 75 -10.36 1.79 4.30
CA THR A 75 -9.11 1.06 4.07
C THR A 75 -8.46 1.57 2.79
N ILE A 76 -7.15 1.82 2.88
CA ILE A 76 -6.31 2.09 1.70
C ILE A 76 -5.20 1.04 1.68
N ILE A 77 -5.04 0.37 0.55
CA ILE A 77 -4.02 -0.64 0.32
C ILE A 77 -3.17 -0.29 -0.90
N SER A 78 -1.91 -0.67 -0.89
CA SER A 78 -1.02 -0.57 -2.04
C SER A 78 -0.02 -1.71 -2.02
N THR A 79 0.19 -2.37 -3.14
CA THR A 79 1.21 -3.44 -3.22
C THR A 79 2.13 -3.20 -4.40
N GLU A 80 3.44 -3.13 -4.12
CA GLU A 80 4.50 -3.03 -5.12
C GLU A 80 4.34 -1.81 -6.06
N CYS A 81 3.92 -0.65 -5.53
CA CYS A 81 3.62 0.55 -6.31
C CYS A 81 4.61 1.70 -6.06
N PHE A 82 4.89 2.05 -4.79
CA PHE A 82 5.59 3.29 -4.44
C PHE A 82 7.04 3.37 -4.94
N GLN A 83 7.71 2.24 -5.17
CA GLN A 83 9.04 2.22 -5.78
C GLN A 83 9.06 2.75 -7.23
N HIS A 84 7.90 2.79 -7.90
CA HIS A 84 7.70 3.30 -9.26
C HIS A 84 7.09 4.70 -9.31
N ASP A 85 6.73 5.29 -8.16
CA ASP A 85 6.12 6.61 -8.09
C ASP A 85 7.18 7.67 -7.75
N PRO A 86 7.62 8.52 -8.70
CA PRO A 86 8.59 9.59 -8.43
C PRO A 86 8.06 10.65 -7.46
N GLN A 87 6.75 10.65 -7.21
CA GLN A 87 6.06 11.58 -6.33
C GLN A 87 5.42 10.87 -5.12
N TYR A 88 5.99 9.71 -4.73
CA TYR A 88 5.47 8.89 -3.62
C TYR A 88 5.21 9.71 -2.34
N GLY A 89 6.01 10.73 -2.07
CA GLY A 89 5.83 11.58 -0.90
C GLY A 89 4.53 12.40 -0.94
N GLU A 90 4.17 12.92 -2.12
CA GLU A 90 2.90 13.63 -2.33
C GLU A 90 1.72 12.65 -2.31
N SER A 91 1.90 11.50 -2.95
CA SER A 91 0.93 10.39 -2.94
C SER A 91 0.63 9.92 -1.52
N LEU A 92 1.62 9.74 -0.67
CA LEU A 92 1.42 9.36 0.74
C LEU A 92 0.66 10.43 1.52
N ARG A 93 1.00 11.72 1.36
CA ARG A 93 0.23 12.81 2.02
C ARG A 93 -1.24 12.80 1.58
N LYS A 94 -1.49 12.58 0.29
CA LYS A 94 -2.85 12.48 -0.24
C LYS A 94 -3.59 11.27 0.34
N ILE A 95 -2.93 10.11 0.43
CA ILE A 95 -3.44 8.89 1.07
C ILE A 95 -3.82 9.18 2.53
N TYR A 96 -2.92 9.81 3.29
CA TYR A 96 -3.19 10.12 4.70
C TYR A 96 -4.38 11.06 4.88
N ALA A 97 -4.57 12.02 3.98
CA ALA A 97 -5.74 12.90 4.00
C ALA A 97 -7.03 12.13 3.70
N MET A 98 -7.04 11.29 2.66
CA MET A 98 -8.21 10.54 2.23
C MET A 98 -8.61 9.39 3.18
N LEU A 99 -7.70 8.88 4.00
CA LEU A 99 -7.97 7.83 4.97
C LEU A 99 -8.83 8.38 6.12
N LYS A 100 -9.91 7.68 6.49
CA LYS A 100 -10.75 8.03 7.64
C LYS A 100 -9.99 7.92 8.96
N PRO A 101 -10.39 8.67 10.01
CA PRO A 101 -9.99 8.37 11.38
C PRO A 101 -10.29 6.89 11.71
N ASN A 102 -9.35 6.21 12.35
CA ASN A 102 -9.35 4.76 12.64
C ASN A 102 -9.30 3.85 11.38
N GLY A 103 -9.14 4.42 10.19
CA GLY A 103 -8.97 3.66 8.96
C GLY A 103 -7.62 2.94 8.91
N LEU A 104 -7.58 1.83 8.18
CA LEU A 104 -6.38 1.04 7.95
C LEU A 104 -5.67 1.51 6.67
N PHE A 105 -4.39 1.87 6.78
CA PHE A 105 -3.48 1.99 5.64
C PHE A 105 -2.45 0.87 5.68
N CYS A 106 -2.25 0.19 4.57
CA CYS A 106 -1.23 -0.83 4.45
C CYS A 106 -0.61 -0.86 3.06
N PHE A 107 0.69 -1.18 3.00
CA PHE A 107 1.37 -1.32 1.73
C PHE A 107 2.57 -2.27 1.80
N SER A 108 2.99 -2.75 0.62
CA SER A 108 4.33 -3.28 0.38
C SER A 108 5.00 -2.48 -0.75
N CYS A 109 6.31 -2.36 -0.69
CA CYS A 109 7.11 -1.82 -1.78
C CYS A 109 8.53 -2.35 -1.74
N ALA A 110 9.24 -2.23 -2.86
CA ALA A 110 10.66 -2.58 -2.93
C ALA A 110 11.49 -1.77 -1.93
N SER A 111 12.42 -2.45 -1.27
CA SER A 111 13.31 -1.88 -0.25
C SER A 111 14.77 -2.26 -0.51
N THR A 112 15.62 -1.97 0.45
CA THR A 112 17.07 -2.18 0.37
C THR A 112 17.43 -3.55 -0.19
N GLY A 113 18.21 -3.57 -1.27
CA GLY A 113 18.66 -4.82 -1.92
C GLY A 113 17.74 -5.35 -3.02
N ARG A 114 16.53 -4.78 -3.20
CA ARG A 114 15.67 -5.15 -4.31
C ARG A 114 16.26 -4.66 -5.63
N HIS A 115 16.36 -5.54 -6.62
CA HIS A 115 16.84 -5.17 -7.96
C HIS A 115 15.83 -4.26 -8.66
N GLU A 116 16.35 -3.29 -9.44
CA GLU A 116 15.53 -2.44 -10.31
C GLU A 116 14.69 -3.30 -11.25
N HIS A 117 13.42 -2.93 -11.39
CA HIS A 117 12.46 -3.50 -12.32
C HIS A 117 11.42 -2.44 -12.73
N GLY A 118 10.63 -2.72 -13.74
CA GLY A 118 9.57 -1.82 -14.19
C GLY A 118 10.05 -0.54 -14.87
N THR A 119 11.33 -0.43 -15.24
CA THR A 119 11.87 0.68 -16.04
C THR A 119 12.11 0.26 -17.48
N ARG A 120 12.32 1.23 -18.40
CA ARG A 120 12.71 0.93 -19.79
C ARG A 120 13.98 0.08 -19.86
N ARG A 121 14.86 0.20 -18.87
CA ARG A 121 16.13 -0.53 -18.78
C ARG A 121 15.96 -1.97 -18.29
N THR A 122 14.97 -2.18 -17.41
CA THR A 122 14.81 -3.46 -16.69
C THR A 122 13.35 -3.80 -16.54
N SER A 123 12.89 -4.86 -17.21
CA SER A 123 11.52 -5.40 -17.12
C SER A 123 10.43 -4.33 -17.29
N PRO A 124 10.34 -3.63 -18.43
CA PRO A 124 9.42 -2.50 -18.60
C PRO A 124 7.93 -2.84 -18.41
N HIS A 125 7.57 -4.11 -18.53
CA HIS A 125 6.20 -4.60 -18.34
C HIS A 125 5.79 -4.77 -16.87
N ASP A 126 6.70 -4.56 -15.92
CA ASP A 126 6.43 -4.64 -14.49
C ASP A 126 5.90 -3.33 -13.88
N SER A 127 5.72 -2.28 -14.68
CA SER A 127 5.18 -0.99 -14.24
C SER A 127 4.24 -0.37 -15.27
N TYR A 128 3.04 0.00 -14.84
CA TYR A 128 2.08 0.68 -15.70
C TYR A 128 2.52 2.10 -16.08
N GLY A 129 3.35 2.77 -15.30
CA GLY A 129 3.98 4.03 -15.69
C GLY A 129 4.85 3.88 -16.95
N THR A 130 5.62 2.80 -17.00
CA THR A 130 6.49 2.47 -18.16
C THR A 130 5.67 1.95 -19.35
N ILE A 131 4.72 1.05 -19.11
CA ILE A 131 3.79 0.54 -20.15
C ILE A 131 3.03 1.71 -20.80
N GLY A 132 2.59 2.68 -20.01
CA GLY A 132 1.89 3.87 -20.48
C GLY A 132 2.78 4.93 -21.12
N GLY A 133 4.09 4.73 -21.14
CA GLY A 133 5.06 5.69 -21.71
C GLY A 133 5.13 7.01 -20.96
N LEU A 134 4.83 7.02 -19.65
CA LEU A 134 4.92 8.21 -18.82
C LEU A 134 6.40 8.54 -18.57
N GLU A 135 6.88 9.64 -19.19
CA GLU A 135 8.30 9.94 -19.29
C GLU A 135 9.01 10.03 -17.93
N ASP A 136 8.38 10.65 -16.94
CA ASP A 136 8.94 10.82 -15.60
C ASP A 136 8.87 9.55 -14.74
N MET A 137 8.08 8.55 -15.13
CA MET A 137 7.95 7.25 -14.45
C MET A 137 8.76 6.15 -15.12
N SER A 138 8.93 6.22 -16.44
CA SER A 138 9.47 5.12 -17.26
C SER A 138 10.91 4.70 -16.93
N ASP A 139 11.69 5.59 -16.32
CA ASP A 139 13.07 5.31 -15.88
C ASP A 139 13.25 5.56 -14.37
N TYR A 140 12.14 5.79 -13.66
CA TYR A 140 12.18 5.96 -12.22
C TYR A 140 12.03 4.63 -11.50
N TYR A 141 12.91 4.41 -10.53
CA TYR A 141 12.82 3.32 -9.56
C TYR A 141 13.58 3.71 -8.29
N GLN A 142 12.99 3.50 -7.15
CA GLN A 142 13.61 3.77 -5.86
C GLN A 142 13.22 2.74 -4.80
N ASN A 143 14.21 2.10 -4.21
CA ASN A 143 14.00 1.31 -2.98
C ASN A 143 13.68 2.24 -1.81
N LEU A 144 12.59 1.98 -1.10
CA LEU A 144 12.12 2.78 0.02
C LEU A 144 12.36 2.07 1.35
N THR A 145 12.61 2.85 2.39
CA THR A 145 12.77 2.39 3.77
C THR A 145 11.71 3.04 4.66
N THR A 146 11.52 2.51 5.87
CA THR A 146 10.67 3.16 6.88
C THR A 146 11.05 4.62 7.11
N ARG A 147 12.35 4.93 7.07
CA ARG A 147 12.83 6.31 7.26
C ARG A 147 12.38 7.24 6.14
N ASP A 148 12.30 6.75 4.90
CA ASP A 148 11.82 7.55 3.77
C ASP A 148 10.34 7.85 3.92
N ILE A 149 9.55 6.89 4.37
CA ILE A 149 8.12 7.06 4.67
C ILE A 149 7.90 8.05 5.84
N ASP A 150 8.64 7.90 6.93
CA ASP A 150 8.54 8.77 8.11
C ASP A 150 8.95 10.23 7.82
N ARG A 151 9.91 10.44 6.90
CA ARG A 151 10.31 11.78 6.43
C ARG A 151 9.22 12.52 5.65
N VAL A 152 8.32 11.80 4.98
CA VAL A 152 7.18 12.42 4.28
C VAL A 152 6.26 13.11 5.26
N GLN A 153 5.93 12.42 6.34
CA GLN A 153 5.16 12.91 7.46
C GLN A 153 5.39 11.97 8.65
N ASN A 154 5.74 12.51 9.80
CA ASN A 154 6.01 11.72 11.00
C ASN A 154 4.87 10.74 11.27
N LEU A 155 5.18 9.45 11.30
CA LEU A 155 4.20 8.37 11.40
C LEU A 155 3.46 8.39 12.74
N ASP A 156 4.13 8.77 13.82
CA ASP A 156 3.49 8.90 15.14
C ASP A 156 2.51 10.07 15.20
N HIS A 157 2.58 11.03 14.27
CA HIS A 157 1.58 12.09 14.15
C HIS A 157 0.34 11.63 13.37
N VAL A 158 0.50 10.72 12.41
CA VAL A 158 -0.59 10.22 11.55
C VAL A 158 -1.33 9.05 12.19
N PHE A 159 -0.58 8.08 12.71
CA PHE A 159 -1.11 6.81 13.17
C PHE A 159 -1.12 6.70 14.70
N CYS A 160 -2.16 6.10 15.24
CA CYS A 160 -2.22 5.74 16.67
C CYS A 160 -1.51 4.41 16.95
N ALA A 161 -1.43 3.55 15.93
CA ALA A 161 -0.66 2.32 15.95
C ALA A 161 -0.14 2.05 14.53
N TRP A 162 1.13 1.68 14.41
CA TRP A 162 1.71 1.30 13.14
C TRP A 162 2.88 0.34 13.33
N LYS A 163 3.16 -0.43 12.30
CA LYS A 163 4.35 -1.30 12.21
C LYS A 163 4.92 -1.23 10.81
N SER A 164 6.23 -1.29 10.72
CA SER A 164 6.93 -1.57 9.47
C SER A 164 7.98 -2.63 9.71
N PHE A 165 8.24 -3.43 8.71
CA PHE A 165 9.27 -4.46 8.75
C PHE A 165 9.82 -4.76 7.37
N TYR A 166 11.08 -5.18 7.37
CA TYR A 166 11.81 -5.52 6.16
C TYR A 166 11.84 -7.04 6.00
N ASN A 167 11.41 -7.52 4.84
CA ASN A 167 11.56 -8.94 4.48
C ASN A 167 12.85 -9.14 3.69
N ALA A 168 13.85 -9.76 4.31
CA ALA A 168 15.15 -9.98 3.68
C ALA A 168 15.10 -10.97 2.50
N HIS A 169 14.10 -11.83 2.41
CA HIS A 169 13.97 -12.79 1.32
C HIS A 169 13.52 -12.14 0.02
N SER A 170 12.53 -11.25 0.10
CA SER A 170 12.00 -10.52 -1.05
C SER A 170 12.58 -9.12 -1.20
N CYS A 171 13.36 -8.64 -0.24
CA CYS A 171 13.89 -7.27 -0.17
C CYS A 171 12.78 -6.21 -0.22
N ASP A 172 11.67 -6.45 0.49
CA ASP A 172 10.53 -5.54 0.55
C ASP A 172 10.36 -4.90 1.91
N LEU A 173 9.83 -3.69 1.91
CA LEU A 173 9.25 -3.02 3.06
C LEU A 173 7.77 -3.34 3.12
N TYR A 174 7.31 -3.79 4.27
CA TYR A 174 5.91 -3.94 4.62
C TYR A 174 5.52 -2.94 5.69
N PHE A 175 4.33 -2.37 5.55
CA PHE A 175 3.80 -1.38 6.47
C PHE A 175 2.31 -1.57 6.68
N PHE A 176 1.85 -1.35 7.91
CA PHE A 176 0.45 -1.07 8.20
C PHE A 176 0.31 -0.06 9.34
N GLY A 177 -0.76 0.72 9.33
CA GLY A 177 -1.07 1.69 10.38
C GLY A 177 -2.55 2.00 10.47
N LEU A 178 -3.02 2.24 11.68
CA LEU A 178 -4.37 2.74 11.98
C LEU A 178 -4.29 4.25 12.18
N LYS A 179 -4.98 5.02 11.35
CA LYS A 179 -4.99 6.50 11.44
C LYS A 179 -5.58 6.94 12.77
N LYS A 180 -4.99 7.94 13.38
CA LYS A 180 -5.52 8.57 14.60
C LYS A 180 -6.97 8.97 14.42
N GLY A 181 -7.78 8.71 15.44
CA GLY A 181 -9.20 9.04 15.50
C GLY A 181 -9.61 9.35 16.93
N ASN A 182 -10.91 9.48 17.14
CA ASN A 182 -11.48 9.79 18.44
C ASN A 182 -11.79 8.52 19.30
N LEU A 183 -11.51 7.33 18.77
CA LEU A 183 -11.70 6.10 19.52
C LEU A 183 -10.46 5.85 20.39
N GLU A 184 -10.67 5.50 21.65
CA GLU A 184 -9.67 4.80 22.42
C GLU A 184 -9.28 3.55 21.60
N LEU A 185 -7.96 3.29 21.50
CA LEU A 185 -7.48 2.08 20.84
C LEU A 185 -8.28 0.90 21.40
N PRO A 186 -8.87 0.05 20.55
CA PRO A 186 -9.40 -1.20 21.05
C PRO A 186 -8.26 -1.84 21.82
N THR A 187 -8.50 -2.15 23.07
CA THR A 187 -7.52 -2.83 23.93
C THR A 187 -7.07 -4.04 23.13
N TYR A 188 -5.84 -4.00 22.63
CA TYR A 188 -5.27 -5.06 21.80
C TYR A 188 -5.40 -6.37 22.57
N GLN A 189 -6.31 -7.23 22.17
CA GLN A 189 -6.59 -8.45 22.89
C GLN A 189 -5.46 -9.48 22.78
N ASN A 190 -4.41 -9.21 22.02
CA ASN A 190 -3.16 -9.97 22.12
C ASN A 190 -2.06 -9.42 21.21
N PRO A 191 -1.11 -8.61 21.70
CA PRO A 191 0.08 -8.22 20.92
C PRO A 191 0.93 -9.43 20.48
N PHE A 192 0.83 -10.58 21.16
CA PHE A 192 1.54 -11.79 20.80
C PHE A 192 1.04 -12.42 19.48
N VAL A 193 -0.24 -12.31 19.14
CA VAL A 193 -0.76 -12.84 17.86
C VAL A 193 -0.16 -12.05 16.69
N ILE A 194 0.03 -10.74 16.84
CA ILE A 194 0.64 -9.91 15.79
C ILE A 194 2.13 -10.25 15.65
N GLU A 195 2.87 -10.41 16.76
CA GLU A 195 4.29 -10.77 16.72
C GLU A 195 4.52 -12.19 16.20
N GLU A 196 3.72 -13.17 16.60
CA GLU A 196 3.81 -14.54 16.07
C GLU A 196 3.45 -14.61 14.60
N THR A 197 2.39 -13.94 14.16
CA THR A 197 1.97 -13.96 12.75
C THR A 197 2.97 -13.20 11.85
N ILE A 198 3.63 -12.17 12.37
CA ILE A 198 4.75 -11.50 11.69
C ILE A 198 5.94 -12.44 11.57
N ARG A 199 6.27 -13.24 12.59
CA ARG A 199 7.34 -14.24 12.54
C ARG A 199 7.08 -15.35 11.52
N TYR A 200 5.85 -15.81 11.38
CA TYR A 200 5.48 -16.93 10.50
C TYR A 200 4.99 -16.48 9.12
N GLY A 201 4.46 -15.28 8.97
CA GLY A 201 4.05 -14.70 7.68
C GLY A 201 5.20 -14.07 6.88
N GLY A 202 6.36 -13.92 7.48
CA GLY A 202 7.57 -13.37 6.86
C GLY A 202 8.56 -14.43 6.35
N VAL A 203 8.15 -15.69 6.24
CA VAL A 203 8.97 -16.79 5.72
C VAL A 203 8.50 -17.20 4.34
#